data_e118b64df0f670bee28e5ed74ffd677d
#
_entry.id   e118b64df0f670bee28e5ed74ffd677d
#
_cell.length_a   1.000
_cell.length_b   1.000
_cell.length_c   1.000
_cell.angle_alpha   90.00
_cell.angle_beta   90.00
_cell.angle_gamma   90.00
#
_symmetry.space_group_name_H-M   'P 1'
#
loop_
_entity.id
_entity.type
_entity.pdbx_description
1 polymer ?
#
loop_
_entity_poly.entity_id
_entity_poly.type
_entity_poly.pdbx_seq_one_letter_code
_entity_poly.pdbx_strand_id
1 'polypeptide(L)'
;MPYLGKSPSFGVRQRYQYTATAGQTTFSGTDLGNLTLTYTDNNFVDVYQNGVLLKGGGNDYTATSGTSVVLATGATADDVIEIIVYDAFSAANFYSRTDSDSRYQTTLAGIDDQSSSNDDQITITDSTVVINEDSDDVDFRVESNGNANMLFVDGGNDSVVIGHNDANDGSVSSAFAFQYIGTDYNSSSMGLARFENSANAPSVVFHKSRNASIGGDTVVQDDDEMGRIRFFGNDGTDFTEGARITALVDGTPGNNDMPGRLMFSTTADGASSPTERMRIDSSGRVMIATTNTNPASTSGTGNEGHVFPVGAAGQHAISNSVCLDLNRKTTDGTVVLIRQDGSAEGSISVSSSTVTFDGFVGRHESSGISTSTPKGTVLSTIDELDIYPTGTAKEGQTRADHAKVKVSDAVGDSSVYGVVDTYTDDDKVMVASVGIGSVRVTGACAKGDLLESNGDGTAKVQSDDIVRSKTIGKVTIGNSNTAVKLVSCVLYCG
;
A
#
# COMPACT_ATOMS: atom_id res chain seq x y z
N MET A 1 -25.03 -1.49 -52.09
CA MET A 1 -25.45 -0.19 -52.68
C MET A 1 -26.09 -0.46 -54.04
N PRO A 2 -27.20 0.15 -54.40
CA PRO A 2 -27.77 -0.05 -55.73
C PRO A 2 -26.80 0.59 -56.76
N TYR A 3 -26.54 -0.15 -57.82
CA TYR A 3 -25.77 0.30 -58.99
C TYR A 3 -26.47 1.51 -59.65
N LEU A 4 -25.86 2.68 -59.60
CA LEU A 4 -26.41 3.93 -60.11
C LEU A 4 -25.88 4.26 -61.55
N GLY A 5 -25.35 3.33 -62.26
CA GLY A 5 -24.92 3.48 -63.65
C GLY A 5 -25.93 2.96 -64.65
N LYS A 6 -25.98 3.52 -65.87
CA LYS A 6 -26.72 2.94 -66.98
C LYS A 6 -26.18 1.54 -67.25
N SER A 7 -27.10 0.58 -67.54
CA SER A 7 -26.71 -0.77 -67.87
C SER A 7 -25.67 -0.80 -69.00
N PRO A 8 -24.61 -1.62 -68.88
CA PRO A 8 -23.54 -1.67 -69.89
C PRO A 8 -23.97 -2.23 -71.27
N SER A 9 -25.23 -2.55 -71.43
CA SER A 9 -25.77 -3.21 -72.63
C SER A 9 -26.31 -2.25 -73.71
N PHE A 10 -26.24 -0.94 -73.52
CA PHE A 10 -26.71 0.03 -74.52
C PHE A 10 -25.56 0.90 -75.03
N GLY A 11 -24.92 0.47 -76.12
CA GLY A 11 -24.18 1.36 -77.00
C GLY A 11 -25.14 2.39 -77.60
N VAL A 12 -24.85 3.66 -77.50
CA VAL A 12 -25.67 4.71 -78.12
C VAL A 12 -25.30 4.77 -79.56
N ARG A 13 -26.24 4.38 -80.44
CA ARG A 13 -26.15 4.61 -81.85
C ARG A 13 -26.77 5.95 -82.15
N GLN A 14 -26.01 6.90 -82.65
CA GLN A 14 -26.50 8.18 -83.17
C GLN A 14 -26.47 8.18 -84.69
N ARG A 15 -27.54 8.72 -85.27
CA ARG A 15 -27.66 8.86 -86.72
C ARG A 15 -27.79 10.33 -87.07
N TYR A 16 -26.94 10.73 -87.99
CA TYR A 16 -26.94 12.06 -88.53
C TYR A 16 -27.24 11.99 -90.00
N GLN A 17 -28.08 12.92 -90.47
CA GLN A 17 -28.52 12.93 -91.85
C GLN A 17 -28.30 14.29 -92.52
N TYR A 18 -27.70 14.35 -93.66
CA TYR A 18 -27.42 15.54 -94.42
C TYR A 18 -27.94 15.35 -95.83
N THR A 19 -28.42 16.45 -96.42
CA THR A 19 -28.66 16.57 -97.89
C THR A 19 -27.52 17.27 -98.51
N ALA A 20 -26.87 16.67 -99.52
CA ALA A 20 -25.69 17.23 -100.15
C ALA A 20 -26.05 18.30 -101.19
N THR A 21 -25.12 19.28 -101.33
CA THR A 21 -25.11 20.20 -102.46
C THR A 21 -24.17 19.64 -103.55
N ALA A 22 -24.32 20.11 -104.81
CA ALA A 22 -23.47 19.62 -105.91
C ALA A 22 -21.97 19.81 -105.60
N GLY A 23 -21.20 18.68 -105.61
CA GLY A 23 -19.74 18.68 -105.38
C GLY A 23 -19.36 18.74 -103.89
N GLN A 24 -20.29 18.69 -102.96
CA GLN A 24 -20.01 18.73 -101.53
C GLN A 24 -19.25 17.49 -101.06
N THR A 25 -18.12 17.72 -100.41
CA THR A 25 -17.28 16.65 -99.89
C THR A 25 -17.32 16.58 -98.34
N THR A 26 -17.53 17.73 -97.65
CA THR A 26 -17.45 17.81 -96.20
C THR A 26 -18.82 17.90 -95.54
N PHE A 27 -19.10 17.00 -94.59
CA PHE A 27 -20.32 16.98 -93.77
C PHE A 27 -19.93 17.19 -92.34
N SER A 28 -20.43 18.23 -91.70
CA SER A 28 -20.10 18.63 -90.33
C SER A 28 -21.19 19.54 -89.79
N GLY A 29 -21.12 19.79 -88.46
CA GLY A 29 -22.05 20.69 -87.79
C GLY A 29 -23.43 20.02 -87.57
N THR A 30 -24.53 20.82 -87.59
CA THR A 30 -25.87 20.37 -87.27
C THR A 30 -26.47 19.68 -88.49
N ASP A 31 -27.01 18.50 -88.32
CA ASP A 31 -27.72 17.70 -89.32
C ASP A 31 -29.18 18.13 -89.52
N LEU A 32 -29.91 17.42 -90.40
CA LEU A 32 -31.34 17.65 -90.65
C LEU A 32 -32.21 17.42 -89.41
N GLY A 33 -31.73 16.65 -88.43
CA GLY A 33 -32.38 16.35 -87.16
C GLY A 33 -32.04 17.28 -85.98
N ASN A 34 -31.32 18.40 -86.28
CA ASN A 34 -30.73 19.33 -85.30
C ASN A 34 -29.74 18.69 -84.34
N LEU A 35 -29.07 17.58 -84.71
CA LEU A 35 -28.00 16.98 -83.93
C LEU A 35 -26.64 17.44 -84.53
N THR A 36 -25.71 17.87 -83.67
CA THR A 36 -24.35 18.27 -84.10
C THR A 36 -23.48 17.02 -84.15
N LEU A 37 -22.89 16.77 -85.35
CA LEU A 37 -22.01 15.63 -85.56
C LEU A 37 -20.80 15.63 -84.63
N THR A 38 -20.68 14.61 -83.81
CA THR A 38 -19.49 14.36 -82.98
C THR A 38 -19.25 12.85 -82.85
N TYR A 39 -17.97 12.46 -82.88
CA TYR A 39 -17.52 11.08 -82.68
C TYR A 39 -16.12 11.08 -82.06
N THR A 40 -15.80 10.05 -81.29
CA THR A 40 -14.53 9.91 -80.58
C THR A 40 -13.52 9.04 -81.33
N ASP A 41 -13.98 8.13 -82.15
CA ASP A 41 -13.11 7.21 -82.90
C ASP A 41 -13.70 6.98 -84.28
N ASN A 42 -12.86 7.14 -85.32
CA ASN A 42 -13.21 6.93 -86.74
C ASN A 42 -13.61 5.45 -87.03
N ASN A 43 -13.17 4.48 -86.21
CA ASN A 43 -13.52 3.07 -86.43
C ASN A 43 -14.98 2.74 -86.05
N PHE A 44 -15.68 3.69 -85.40
CA PHE A 44 -17.07 3.55 -84.99
C PHE A 44 -18.00 4.49 -85.77
N VAL A 45 -17.56 4.88 -87.00
CA VAL A 45 -18.35 5.74 -87.89
C VAL A 45 -18.63 5.00 -89.16
N ASP A 46 -19.90 4.72 -89.41
CA ASP A 46 -20.35 4.23 -90.75
C ASP A 46 -20.99 5.39 -91.54
N VAL A 47 -20.64 5.50 -92.83
CA VAL A 47 -21.18 6.51 -93.68
C VAL A 47 -21.91 5.84 -94.85
N TYR A 48 -23.11 6.33 -95.12
CA TYR A 48 -23.90 5.89 -96.24
C TYR A 48 -24.21 7.05 -97.21
N GLN A 49 -24.17 6.81 -98.47
CA GLN A 49 -24.64 7.74 -99.58
C GLN A 49 -25.79 7.11 -100.27
N ASN A 50 -26.95 7.72 -100.21
CA ASN A 50 -28.21 7.17 -100.82
C ASN A 50 -28.48 5.72 -100.39
N GLY A 51 -28.17 5.38 -99.11
CA GLY A 51 -28.36 4.05 -98.57
C GLY A 51 -27.24 3.01 -98.86
N VAL A 52 -26.22 3.39 -99.59
CA VAL A 52 -25.05 2.53 -99.90
C VAL A 52 -23.95 2.82 -98.90
N LEU A 53 -23.45 1.82 -98.23
CA LEU A 53 -22.34 1.94 -97.26
C LEU A 53 -21.05 2.25 -98.00
N LEU A 54 -20.38 3.31 -97.56
CA LEU A 54 -19.09 3.75 -98.05
C LEU A 54 -17.95 3.11 -97.27
N LYS A 55 -16.78 2.94 -97.91
CA LYS A 55 -15.61 2.35 -97.31
C LYS A 55 -14.73 3.44 -96.75
N GLY A 56 -14.55 3.38 -95.34
CA GLY A 56 -13.73 4.30 -94.61
C GLY A 56 -12.22 4.16 -94.83
N GLY A 57 -11.41 4.88 -94.08
CA GLY A 57 -9.94 4.81 -94.12
C GLY A 57 -9.30 5.47 -95.32
N GLY A 58 -9.93 6.50 -95.94
CA GLY A 58 -9.40 7.26 -97.05
C GLY A 58 -9.72 6.70 -98.43
N ASN A 59 -10.55 5.61 -98.50
CA ASN A 59 -11.04 5.08 -99.80
C ASN A 59 -12.20 5.95 -100.37
N ASP A 60 -13.37 5.85 -99.74
CA ASP A 60 -14.57 6.63 -100.07
C ASP A 60 -14.78 7.83 -99.19
N TYR A 61 -14.32 7.73 -97.93
CA TYR A 61 -14.37 8.87 -97.02
C TYR A 61 -13.27 8.80 -95.94
N THR A 62 -13.02 9.96 -95.30
CA THR A 62 -12.22 10.07 -94.06
C THR A 62 -13.07 10.70 -92.97
N ALA A 63 -12.85 10.20 -91.68
CA ALA A 63 -13.48 10.71 -90.49
C ALA A 63 -12.42 10.83 -89.38
N THR A 64 -11.59 11.83 -89.38
CA THR A 64 -10.43 11.98 -88.46
C THR A 64 -10.51 13.16 -87.54
N SER A 65 -11.49 14.07 -87.75
CA SER A 65 -11.58 15.33 -87.01
C SER A 65 -12.41 15.20 -85.71
N GLY A 66 -13.18 14.16 -85.55
CA GLY A 66 -14.13 14.05 -84.44
C GLY A 66 -15.43 14.82 -84.66
N THR A 67 -15.53 15.67 -85.66
CA THR A 67 -16.69 16.55 -85.88
C THR A 67 -17.08 16.69 -87.33
N SER A 68 -16.39 16.01 -88.28
CA SER A 68 -16.69 16.01 -89.70
C SER A 68 -16.37 14.69 -90.37
N VAL A 69 -17.08 14.39 -91.45
CA VAL A 69 -16.79 13.36 -92.41
C VAL A 69 -16.54 13.98 -93.74
N VAL A 70 -15.44 13.55 -94.41
CA VAL A 70 -15.04 14.08 -95.73
C VAL A 70 -15.09 12.96 -96.75
N LEU A 71 -15.93 13.06 -97.77
CA LEU A 71 -15.99 12.15 -98.90
C LEU A 71 -14.80 12.34 -99.85
N ALA A 72 -14.26 11.25 -100.35
CA ALA A 72 -13.17 11.28 -101.36
C ALA A 72 -13.63 11.84 -102.72
N THR A 73 -14.90 11.63 -103.02
CA THR A 73 -15.56 12.17 -104.22
C THR A 73 -16.73 13.04 -103.84
N GLY A 74 -16.87 14.21 -104.40
CA GLY A 74 -17.99 15.13 -104.10
C GLY A 74 -19.35 14.50 -104.41
N ALA A 75 -20.31 14.68 -103.50
CA ALA A 75 -21.66 14.20 -103.70
C ALA A 75 -22.41 14.99 -104.78
N THR A 76 -23.44 14.35 -105.34
CA THR A 76 -24.36 15.01 -106.27
C THR A 76 -25.36 15.87 -105.49
N ALA A 77 -25.94 16.88 -106.12
CA ALA A 77 -27.02 17.63 -105.45
C ALA A 77 -28.17 16.66 -105.08
N ASP A 78 -28.72 16.89 -103.88
CA ASP A 78 -29.79 16.12 -103.27
C ASP A 78 -29.45 14.66 -102.82
N ASP A 79 -28.15 14.27 -102.91
CA ASP A 79 -27.72 13.04 -102.26
C ASP A 79 -27.97 13.07 -100.75
N VAL A 80 -28.42 12.01 -100.22
CA VAL A 80 -28.62 11.84 -98.81
C VAL A 80 -27.39 11.16 -98.25
N ILE A 81 -26.67 11.90 -97.35
CA ILE A 81 -25.55 11.34 -96.60
C ILE A 81 -26.02 11.05 -95.15
N GLU A 82 -25.89 9.80 -94.82
CA GLU A 82 -26.25 9.31 -93.53
C GLU A 82 -24.98 8.87 -92.79
N ILE A 83 -24.74 9.42 -91.59
CA ILE A 83 -23.59 9.08 -90.75
C ILE A 83 -24.11 8.43 -89.48
N ILE A 84 -23.66 7.21 -89.24
CA ILE A 84 -24.01 6.48 -88.04
C ILE A 84 -22.75 6.42 -87.16
N VAL A 85 -22.87 6.93 -85.94
CA VAL A 85 -21.82 6.88 -84.95
C VAL A 85 -22.25 5.90 -83.84
N TYR A 86 -21.36 4.98 -83.59
CA TYR A 86 -21.51 4.09 -82.44
C TYR A 86 -20.60 4.62 -81.33
N ASP A 87 -21.18 5.18 -80.28
CA ASP A 87 -20.39 5.52 -79.10
C ASP A 87 -20.01 4.24 -78.40
N ALA A 88 -18.75 3.90 -78.43
CA ALA A 88 -18.21 2.87 -77.56
C ALA A 88 -18.47 3.32 -76.13
N PHE A 89 -19.02 2.44 -75.32
CA PHE A 89 -19.18 2.63 -73.89
C PHE A 89 -17.82 2.92 -73.30
N SER A 90 -17.46 4.17 -73.18
CA SER A 90 -16.37 4.60 -72.34
C SER A 90 -16.86 4.36 -70.91
N ALA A 91 -16.20 3.50 -70.20
CA ALA A 91 -16.38 3.32 -68.75
C ALA A 91 -15.89 4.61 -67.99
N ALA A 92 -16.30 5.77 -68.54
CA ALA A 92 -16.03 7.04 -67.94
C ALA A 92 -16.91 7.14 -66.70
N ASN A 93 -16.38 6.72 -65.57
CA ASN A 93 -16.68 7.00 -64.20
C ASN A 93 -16.31 5.80 -63.28
N PHE A 94 -15.40 4.92 -63.75
CA PHE A 94 -14.57 4.26 -62.75
C PHE A 94 -13.55 5.27 -62.30
N TYR A 95 -13.63 5.64 -61.00
CA TYR A 95 -12.52 6.40 -60.41
C TYR A 95 -11.23 5.62 -60.67
N SER A 96 -10.22 6.29 -61.23
CA SER A 96 -8.90 5.69 -61.26
C SER A 96 -8.51 5.33 -59.80
N ARG A 97 -7.65 4.38 -59.62
CA ARG A 97 -7.14 4.04 -58.29
C ARG A 97 -6.64 5.32 -57.57
N THR A 98 -5.99 6.21 -58.34
CA THR A 98 -5.52 7.52 -57.85
C THR A 98 -6.67 8.43 -57.41
N ASP A 99 -7.78 8.49 -58.19
CA ASP A 99 -8.95 9.31 -57.78
C ASP A 99 -9.73 8.71 -56.60
N SER A 100 -9.78 7.39 -56.51
CA SER A 100 -10.35 6.69 -55.40
C SER A 100 -9.51 6.94 -54.13
N ASP A 101 -8.19 6.77 -54.23
CA ASP A 101 -7.26 6.95 -53.14
C ASP A 101 -7.32 8.41 -52.63
N SER A 102 -7.30 9.42 -53.55
CA SER A 102 -7.41 10.84 -53.15
C SER A 102 -8.75 11.21 -52.49
N ARG A 103 -9.87 10.57 -52.85
CA ARG A 103 -11.18 10.79 -52.20
C ARG A 103 -11.30 10.13 -50.85
N TYR A 104 -10.74 8.94 -50.68
CA TYR A 104 -10.73 8.26 -49.38
C TYR A 104 -9.70 8.90 -48.44
N GLN A 105 -8.57 9.34 -48.93
CA GLN A 105 -7.58 10.11 -48.18
C GLN A 105 -8.13 11.42 -47.61
N THR A 106 -8.96 12.15 -48.37
CA THR A 106 -9.56 13.40 -47.87
C THR A 106 -10.61 13.18 -46.77
N THR A 107 -11.20 11.96 -46.64
CA THR A 107 -12.11 11.60 -45.56
C THR A 107 -11.39 10.95 -44.36
N LEU A 108 -10.16 10.53 -44.55
CA LEU A 108 -9.26 10.01 -43.53
C LEU A 108 -8.19 11.02 -43.10
N ALA A 109 -8.24 12.26 -43.66
CA ALA A 109 -7.35 13.36 -43.24
C ALA A 109 -7.49 13.54 -41.70
N GLY A 110 -6.54 13.06 -40.96
CA GLY A 110 -6.50 13.04 -39.52
C GLY A 110 -6.31 11.64 -38.88
N ILE A 111 -6.29 10.56 -39.69
CA ILE A 111 -5.94 9.21 -39.20
C ILE A 111 -4.55 8.78 -39.72
N ASP A 112 -4.07 9.39 -40.78
CA ASP A 112 -2.79 9.06 -41.40
C ASP A 112 -2.13 10.31 -41.91
N ASP A 113 -0.94 10.60 -41.43
CA ASP A 113 -0.05 11.61 -42.00
C ASP A 113 0.89 10.92 -43.02
N GLN A 114 0.43 10.85 -44.27
CA GLN A 114 1.21 10.26 -45.37
C GLN A 114 2.26 11.20 -45.96
N SER A 115 2.59 12.32 -45.35
CA SER A 115 3.41 13.32 -45.99
C SER A 115 4.92 13.13 -45.89
N SER A 116 5.39 12.20 -45.06
CA SER A 116 6.84 11.89 -45.05
C SER A 116 7.12 10.56 -44.32
N SER A 117 7.83 9.73 -44.97
CA SER A 117 8.66 8.65 -44.50
C SER A 117 8.80 8.50 -42.97
N ASN A 118 7.97 7.96 -42.18
CA ASN A 118 8.23 7.49 -40.81
C ASN A 118 7.21 7.83 -39.71
N ASP A 119 5.96 8.16 -40.12
CA ASP A 119 5.02 8.69 -39.10
C ASP A 119 3.73 7.87 -39.01
N ASP A 120 3.85 6.55 -38.88
CA ASP A 120 2.70 5.67 -38.62
C ASP A 120 2.19 5.89 -37.21
N GLN A 121 1.40 6.98 -37.03
CA GLN A 121 0.79 7.30 -35.72
C GLN A 121 -0.19 6.24 -35.24
N ILE A 122 -0.76 5.44 -36.15
CA ILE A 122 -1.62 4.29 -35.84
C ILE A 122 -1.30 3.15 -36.78
N THR A 123 -0.72 2.10 -36.26
CA THR A 123 -0.51 0.83 -36.98
C THR A 123 -1.53 -0.20 -36.52
N ILE A 124 -2.25 -0.81 -37.46
CA ILE A 124 -3.24 -1.86 -37.18
C ILE A 124 -2.78 -3.16 -37.88
N THR A 125 -2.51 -4.18 -37.07
CA THR A 125 -2.19 -5.52 -37.54
C THR A 125 -3.30 -6.50 -37.16
N ASP A 126 -3.17 -7.76 -37.56
CA ASP A 126 -4.14 -8.83 -37.21
C ASP A 126 -4.25 -9.05 -35.67
N SER A 127 -3.29 -8.62 -34.88
CA SER A 127 -3.20 -8.89 -33.44
C SER A 127 -3.06 -7.64 -32.57
N THR A 128 -2.70 -6.48 -33.12
CA THR A 128 -2.40 -5.26 -32.35
C THR A 128 -2.88 -3.99 -33.05
N VAL A 129 -3.21 -2.99 -32.25
CA VAL A 129 -3.29 -1.60 -32.65
C VAL A 129 -2.20 -0.87 -31.89
N VAL A 130 -1.23 -0.29 -32.59
CA VAL A 130 -0.16 0.51 -32.01
C VAL A 130 -0.46 1.97 -32.30
N ILE A 131 -0.33 2.81 -31.29
CA ILE A 131 -0.40 4.27 -31.40
C ILE A 131 0.99 4.79 -31.12
N ASN A 132 1.55 5.63 -32.01
CA ASN A 132 2.90 6.15 -31.91
C ASN A 132 3.97 5.03 -32.03
N GLU A 133 3.94 4.23 -33.13
CA GLU A 133 4.84 3.09 -33.31
C GLU A 133 6.32 3.50 -33.43
N ASP A 134 6.61 4.67 -33.96
CA ASP A 134 7.97 5.19 -34.13
C ASP A 134 8.57 5.78 -32.85
N SER A 135 7.81 5.80 -31.75
CA SER A 135 8.25 6.32 -30.44
C SER A 135 8.64 7.81 -30.47
N ASP A 136 7.94 8.59 -31.25
CA ASP A 136 8.11 10.04 -31.29
C ASP A 136 7.45 10.70 -30.06
N ASP A 137 7.76 11.98 -29.83
CA ASP A 137 7.12 12.79 -28.78
C ASP A 137 5.70 13.20 -29.22
N VAL A 138 4.80 12.18 -29.31
CA VAL A 138 3.40 12.33 -29.69
C VAL A 138 2.50 11.82 -28.58
N ASP A 139 1.59 12.65 -28.15
CA ASP A 139 0.65 12.34 -27.07
C ASP A 139 -0.61 11.63 -27.60
N PHE A 140 -1.07 10.62 -26.86
CA PHE A 140 -2.40 10.05 -27.04
C PHE A 140 -3.37 10.57 -25.98
N ARG A 141 -4.50 11.12 -26.43
CA ARG A 141 -5.47 11.76 -25.56
C ARG A 141 -6.90 11.25 -25.79
N VAL A 142 -7.60 11.00 -24.69
CA VAL A 142 -9.05 10.73 -24.68
C VAL A 142 -9.76 11.85 -23.92
N GLU A 143 -10.76 12.43 -24.55
CA GLU A 143 -11.54 13.55 -24.00
C GLU A 143 -12.93 13.10 -23.52
N SER A 144 -13.52 13.87 -22.61
CA SER A 144 -14.93 13.82 -22.26
C SER A 144 -15.60 15.17 -22.53
N ASN A 145 -16.91 15.25 -22.33
CA ASN A 145 -17.64 16.51 -22.52
C ASN A 145 -17.18 17.65 -21.59
N GLY A 146 -16.54 17.35 -20.47
CA GLY A 146 -16.11 18.34 -19.47
C GLY A 146 -14.62 18.34 -19.16
N ASN A 147 -13.85 17.39 -19.69
CA ASN A 147 -12.42 17.30 -19.50
C ASN A 147 -11.73 16.85 -20.78
N ALA A 148 -10.86 17.69 -21.31
CA ALA A 148 -10.09 17.40 -22.51
C ALA A 148 -8.97 16.36 -22.27
N ASN A 149 -8.66 15.99 -21.04
CA ASN A 149 -7.58 15.09 -20.67
C ASN A 149 -8.06 13.99 -19.71
N MET A 150 -9.14 13.29 -20.05
CA MET A 150 -9.63 12.16 -19.24
C MET A 150 -8.61 11.03 -19.13
N LEU A 151 -7.94 10.73 -20.24
CA LEU A 151 -6.74 9.88 -20.29
C LEU A 151 -5.74 10.58 -21.19
N PHE A 152 -4.54 10.77 -20.70
CA PHE A 152 -3.42 11.37 -21.43
C PHE A 152 -2.21 10.46 -21.33
N VAL A 153 -1.70 10.00 -22.45
CA VAL A 153 -0.43 9.28 -22.56
C VAL A 153 0.58 10.26 -23.12
N ASP A 154 1.53 10.65 -22.30
CA ASP A 154 2.56 11.62 -22.59
C ASP A 154 3.76 10.91 -23.21
N GLY A 155 3.97 11.07 -24.51
CA GLY A 155 5.06 10.43 -25.24
C GLY A 155 6.43 10.98 -24.87
N GLY A 156 6.52 12.27 -24.49
CA GLY A 156 7.76 12.92 -24.10
C GLY A 156 8.25 12.58 -22.70
N ASN A 157 7.35 12.20 -21.79
CA ASN A 157 7.65 11.90 -20.39
C ASN A 157 7.42 10.41 -19.98
N ASP A 158 7.12 9.54 -20.94
CA ASP A 158 6.86 8.10 -20.68
C ASP A 158 5.81 7.88 -19.59
N SER A 159 4.71 8.66 -19.59
CA SER A 159 3.76 8.64 -18.50
C SER A 159 2.30 8.57 -18.93
N VAL A 160 1.44 8.06 -18.02
CA VAL A 160 -0.01 8.03 -18.18
C VAL A 160 -0.63 8.92 -17.10
N VAL A 161 -1.37 9.95 -17.51
CA VAL A 161 -2.04 10.89 -16.61
C VAL A 161 -3.55 10.79 -16.78
N ILE A 162 -4.25 10.74 -15.68
CA ILE A 162 -5.72 10.79 -15.62
C ILE A 162 -6.13 12.17 -15.11
N GLY A 163 -6.89 12.88 -15.91
CA GLY A 163 -7.51 14.16 -15.53
C GLY A 163 -6.75 15.42 -15.92
N HIS A 164 -5.49 15.33 -16.29
CA HIS A 164 -4.63 16.47 -16.68
C HIS A 164 -3.68 16.09 -17.84
N ASN A 165 -3.06 17.10 -18.48
CA ASN A 165 -2.10 16.92 -19.57
C ASN A 165 -0.64 17.22 -19.17
N ASP A 166 -0.38 17.43 -17.89
CA ASP A 166 0.97 17.70 -17.40
C ASP A 166 1.36 16.56 -16.44
N ALA A 167 2.32 15.75 -16.87
CA ALA A 167 2.89 14.67 -16.07
C ALA A 167 3.85 15.17 -14.99
N ASN A 168 4.25 16.44 -15.10
CA ASN A 168 5.14 17.07 -14.13
C ASN A 168 4.33 18.00 -13.22
N ASP A 169 3.95 17.50 -12.06
CA ASP A 169 3.21 18.27 -11.04
C ASP A 169 4.07 19.34 -10.33
N GLY A 170 5.30 19.57 -10.80
CA GLY A 170 6.23 20.55 -10.24
C GLY A 170 6.81 20.21 -8.87
N SER A 171 6.51 19.06 -8.32
CA SER A 171 6.73 18.78 -6.89
C SER A 171 7.82 17.76 -6.57
N VAL A 172 8.13 16.90 -7.50
CA VAL A 172 9.17 15.89 -7.34
C VAL A 172 10.02 15.87 -8.60
N SER A 173 11.29 15.69 -8.47
CA SER A 173 12.31 15.82 -9.53
C SER A 173 12.13 14.87 -10.73
N SER A 174 11.00 14.16 -10.87
CA SER A 174 10.71 13.24 -11.95
C SER A 174 9.20 13.03 -12.08
N ALA A 175 8.70 12.99 -13.32
CA ALA A 175 7.34 12.56 -13.60
C ALA A 175 7.09 11.11 -13.12
N PHE A 176 5.90 10.86 -12.59
CA PHE A 176 5.48 9.49 -12.27
C PHE A 176 4.93 8.81 -13.53
N ALA A 177 5.25 7.55 -13.74
CA ALA A 177 4.75 6.78 -14.88
C ALA A 177 3.22 6.65 -14.93
N PHE A 178 2.53 6.81 -13.80
CA PHE A 178 1.07 6.81 -13.72
C PHE A 178 0.58 7.80 -12.66
N GLN A 179 -0.34 8.71 -13.04
CA GLN A 179 -0.79 9.80 -12.17
C GLN A 179 -2.30 10.02 -12.26
N TYR A 180 -2.92 10.39 -11.12
CA TYR A 180 -4.24 11.01 -11.04
C TYR A 180 -4.09 12.46 -10.61
N ILE A 181 -4.45 13.40 -11.46
CA ILE A 181 -4.35 14.83 -11.18
C ILE A 181 -5.74 15.46 -11.31
N GLY A 182 -6.22 16.08 -10.24
CA GLY A 182 -7.52 16.71 -10.22
C GLY A 182 -7.63 17.78 -9.15
N THR A 183 -8.68 18.59 -9.22
CA THR A 183 -8.94 19.72 -8.31
C THR A 183 -9.97 19.41 -7.22
N ASP A 184 -10.56 18.22 -7.26
CA ASP A 184 -11.57 17.78 -6.29
C ASP A 184 -11.44 16.27 -5.99
N TYR A 185 -12.24 15.80 -5.03
CA TYR A 185 -12.27 14.39 -4.62
C TYR A 185 -12.57 13.42 -5.78
N ASN A 186 -13.52 13.77 -6.66
CA ASN A 186 -13.95 12.86 -7.73
C ASN A 186 -12.88 12.72 -8.84
N SER A 187 -12.15 13.80 -9.12
CA SER A 187 -11.14 13.86 -10.16
C SER A 187 -9.74 13.38 -9.72
N SER A 188 -9.51 13.19 -8.39
CA SER A 188 -8.20 12.81 -7.83
C SER A 188 -8.24 11.59 -6.89
N SER A 189 -9.30 10.76 -7.00
CA SER A 189 -9.48 9.56 -6.16
C SER A 189 -9.30 8.28 -6.95
N MET A 190 -8.63 7.29 -6.34
CA MET A 190 -8.54 5.93 -6.84
C MET A 190 -9.36 4.99 -5.95
N GLY A 191 -10.34 4.29 -6.54
CA GLY A 191 -11.15 3.28 -5.85
C GLY A 191 -10.85 1.88 -6.37
N LEU A 192 -10.60 0.93 -5.46
CA LEU A 192 -10.49 -0.49 -5.77
C LEU A 192 -11.67 -1.22 -5.14
N ALA A 193 -12.52 -1.86 -5.95
CA ALA A 193 -13.70 -2.57 -5.49
C ALA A 193 -13.71 -4.01 -6.02
N ARG A 194 -14.02 -4.97 -5.15
CA ARG A 194 -14.21 -6.38 -5.51
C ARG A 194 -15.59 -6.83 -5.04
N PHE A 195 -16.40 -7.33 -5.98
CA PHE A 195 -17.73 -7.88 -5.73
C PHE A 195 -17.66 -9.39 -5.92
N GLU A 196 -17.40 -10.12 -4.85
CA GLU A 196 -17.28 -11.58 -4.84
C GLU A 196 -17.75 -12.14 -3.50
N ASN A 197 -18.43 -13.27 -3.54
CA ASN A 197 -18.81 -14.00 -2.32
C ASN A 197 -17.60 -14.81 -1.79
N SER A 198 -16.57 -14.09 -1.32
CA SER A 198 -15.37 -14.69 -0.72
C SER A 198 -14.83 -13.78 0.38
N ALA A 199 -13.90 -14.29 1.19
CA ALA A 199 -13.23 -13.52 2.24
C ALA A 199 -12.10 -12.62 1.72
N ASN A 200 -11.80 -12.65 0.41
CA ASN A 200 -10.67 -11.90 -0.16
C ASN A 200 -11.05 -10.45 -0.48
N ALA A 201 -10.12 -9.54 -0.27
CA ALA A 201 -10.25 -8.12 -0.57
C ALA A 201 -9.57 -7.73 -1.89
N PRO A 202 -9.90 -6.56 -2.49
CA PRO A 202 -9.03 -5.95 -3.49
C PRO A 202 -7.70 -5.56 -2.84
N SER A 203 -6.62 -5.51 -3.61
CA SER A 203 -5.28 -5.25 -3.07
C SER A 203 -4.46 -4.36 -4.00
N VAL A 204 -3.59 -3.54 -3.39
CA VAL A 204 -2.44 -2.93 -4.05
C VAL A 204 -1.23 -3.77 -3.69
N VAL A 205 -0.46 -4.22 -4.68
CA VAL A 205 0.66 -5.14 -4.49
C VAL A 205 1.95 -4.49 -4.97
N PHE A 206 2.97 -4.48 -4.11
CA PHE A 206 4.32 -4.03 -4.44
C PHE A 206 5.23 -5.25 -4.56
N HIS A 207 5.98 -5.35 -5.65
CA HIS A 207 6.96 -6.40 -5.90
C HIS A 207 8.34 -5.79 -6.05
N LYS A 208 9.35 -6.42 -5.43
CA LYS A 208 10.74 -5.99 -5.51
C LYS A 208 11.65 -7.19 -5.79
N SER A 209 12.47 -7.09 -6.82
CA SER A 209 13.61 -7.94 -7.10
C SER A 209 14.85 -7.05 -7.27
N ARG A 210 16.03 -7.55 -6.94
CA ARG A 210 17.32 -6.90 -7.26
C ARG A 210 17.81 -7.18 -8.68
N ASN A 211 17.03 -7.91 -9.48
CA ASN A 211 17.39 -8.18 -10.88
C ASN A 211 17.21 -6.92 -11.74
N ALA A 212 18.15 -6.68 -12.64
CA ALA A 212 18.09 -5.57 -13.58
C ALA A 212 17.17 -5.85 -14.78
N SER A 213 16.77 -7.10 -15.01
CA SER A 213 15.86 -7.49 -16.09
C SER A 213 14.46 -7.76 -15.57
N ILE A 214 13.44 -7.30 -16.31
CA ILE A 214 12.04 -7.59 -15.99
C ILE A 214 11.82 -9.11 -16.00
N GLY A 215 11.15 -9.62 -14.95
CA GLY A 215 10.88 -11.04 -14.79
C GLY A 215 12.05 -11.85 -14.23
N GLY A 216 13.19 -11.23 -13.96
CA GLY A 216 14.33 -11.91 -13.36
C GLY A 216 14.23 -11.98 -11.83
N ASP A 217 14.62 -13.12 -11.25
CA ASP A 217 14.57 -13.41 -9.82
C ASP A 217 15.97 -13.22 -9.21
N THR A 218 16.15 -12.13 -8.47
CA THR A 218 17.33 -11.92 -7.64
C THR A 218 16.88 -11.55 -6.24
N VAL A 219 17.41 -12.29 -5.25
CA VAL A 219 17.03 -12.12 -3.85
C VAL A 219 17.31 -10.69 -3.36
N VAL A 220 16.37 -10.14 -2.62
CA VAL A 220 16.53 -8.87 -1.87
C VAL A 220 17.42 -9.11 -0.66
N GLN A 221 17.94 -8.06 -0.06
CA GLN A 221 18.86 -8.10 1.07
C GLN A 221 18.24 -7.39 2.27
N ASP A 222 18.83 -7.60 3.44
CA ASP A 222 18.47 -6.85 4.65
C ASP A 222 18.52 -5.34 4.38
N ASP A 223 17.55 -4.61 4.93
CA ASP A 223 17.32 -3.17 4.71
C ASP A 223 16.81 -2.76 3.30
N ASP A 224 16.59 -3.70 2.37
CA ASP A 224 15.93 -3.35 1.10
C ASP A 224 14.49 -2.91 1.31
N GLU A 225 14.11 -1.80 0.70
CA GLU A 225 12.70 -1.40 0.63
C GLU A 225 11.93 -2.30 -0.35
N MET A 226 10.85 -2.93 0.12
CA MET A 226 9.94 -3.74 -0.70
C MET A 226 8.81 -2.91 -1.31
N GLY A 227 8.43 -1.83 -0.63
CA GLY A 227 7.41 -0.90 -1.07
C GLY A 227 7.18 0.21 -0.05
N ARG A 228 6.62 1.32 -0.52
CA ARG A 228 6.32 2.47 0.35
C ARG A 228 5.12 3.27 -0.12
N ILE A 229 4.42 3.88 0.85
CA ILE A 229 3.39 4.89 0.64
C ILE A 229 3.94 6.19 1.23
N ARG A 230 3.95 7.27 0.43
CA ARG A 230 4.50 8.57 0.81
C ARG A 230 3.41 9.64 0.79
N PHE A 231 3.48 10.57 1.73
CA PHE A 231 2.55 11.68 1.86
C PHE A 231 3.32 12.99 1.77
N PHE A 232 2.99 13.80 0.78
CA PHE A 232 3.59 15.10 0.56
C PHE A 232 2.57 16.22 0.82
N GLY A 233 3.06 17.34 1.30
CA GLY A 233 2.32 18.58 1.40
C GLY A 233 3.11 19.72 0.74
N ASN A 234 2.44 20.66 0.06
CA ASN A 234 3.11 21.84 -0.47
C ASN A 234 3.38 22.83 0.67
N ASP A 235 4.64 23.25 0.84
CA ASP A 235 5.08 24.17 1.88
C ASP A 235 5.00 25.65 1.46
N GLY A 236 4.47 25.91 0.26
CA GLY A 236 4.40 27.24 -0.36
C GLY A 236 5.52 27.49 -1.37
N THR A 237 6.48 26.58 -1.48
CA THR A 237 7.57 26.59 -2.45
C THR A 237 7.62 25.29 -3.23
N ASP A 238 7.53 24.18 -2.54
CA ASP A 238 7.70 22.82 -3.07
C ASP A 238 6.82 21.81 -2.33
N PHE A 239 6.66 20.61 -2.88
CA PHE A 239 6.06 19.49 -2.17
C PHE A 239 7.13 18.80 -1.29
N THR A 240 6.99 18.91 0.00
CA THR A 240 7.89 18.33 0.99
C THR A 240 7.25 17.09 1.64
N GLU A 241 8.05 16.03 1.82
CA GLU A 241 7.55 14.77 2.40
C GLU A 241 7.25 14.93 3.89
N GLY A 242 5.97 14.84 4.27
CA GLY A 242 5.51 14.95 5.65
C GLY A 242 5.47 13.62 6.41
N ALA A 243 5.21 12.50 5.71
CA ALA A 243 5.12 11.18 6.33
C ALA A 243 5.31 10.06 5.30
N ARG A 244 5.62 8.85 5.79
CA ARG A 244 5.62 7.62 4.96
C ARG A 244 5.40 6.36 5.77
N ILE A 245 4.90 5.32 5.07
CA ILE A 245 4.85 3.95 5.53
C ILE A 245 5.73 3.14 4.59
N THR A 246 6.72 2.42 5.14
CA THR A 246 7.68 1.65 4.35
C THR A 246 7.72 0.20 4.83
N ALA A 247 7.63 -0.74 3.90
CA ALA A 247 7.94 -2.15 4.15
C ALA A 247 9.37 -2.43 3.72
N LEU A 248 10.18 -3.00 4.63
CA LEU A 248 11.59 -3.33 4.39
C LEU A 248 11.86 -4.80 4.72
N VAL A 249 12.90 -5.32 4.15
CA VAL A 249 13.48 -6.61 4.56
C VAL A 249 14.13 -6.42 5.94
N ASP A 250 13.92 -7.38 6.86
CA ASP A 250 14.38 -7.31 8.26
C ASP A 250 15.12 -8.62 8.64
N GLY A 251 16.23 -8.86 8.00
CA GLY A 251 17.06 -10.04 8.16
C GLY A 251 17.49 -10.65 6.83
N THR A 252 17.88 -11.92 6.84
CA THR A 252 18.35 -12.62 5.63
C THR A 252 17.22 -13.40 4.97
N PRO A 253 16.75 -12.99 3.78
CA PRO A 253 15.72 -13.74 3.05
C PRO A 253 16.21 -15.09 2.54
N GLY A 254 15.30 -16.06 2.41
CA GLY A 254 15.55 -17.39 1.88
C GLY A 254 14.39 -17.92 1.02
N ASN A 255 14.48 -19.18 0.62
CA ASN A 255 13.38 -19.81 -0.13
C ASN A 255 12.14 -19.96 0.76
N ASN A 256 11.02 -19.31 0.36
CA ASN A 256 9.78 -19.21 1.13
C ASN A 256 9.97 -18.53 2.51
N ASP A 257 10.99 -17.70 2.65
CA ASP A 257 11.33 -16.98 3.87
C ASP A 257 11.62 -15.52 3.50
N MET A 258 10.76 -14.60 3.96
CA MET A 258 10.85 -13.16 3.73
C MET A 258 10.63 -12.41 5.04
N PRO A 259 11.66 -12.31 5.88
CA PRO A 259 11.57 -11.50 7.10
C PRO A 259 11.33 -10.04 6.73
N GLY A 260 10.26 -9.45 7.27
CA GLY A 260 9.86 -8.09 6.94
C GLY A 260 9.59 -7.24 8.16
N ARG A 261 9.87 -5.93 8.06
CA ARG A 261 9.42 -4.93 9.03
C ARG A 261 8.56 -3.88 8.35
N LEU A 262 7.59 -3.38 9.06
CA LEU A 262 6.77 -2.23 8.67
C LEU A 262 7.16 -1.02 9.51
N MET A 263 7.53 0.07 8.84
CA MET A 263 8.07 1.28 9.46
C MET A 263 7.17 2.48 9.18
N PHE A 264 6.88 3.28 10.20
CA PHE A 264 6.12 4.53 10.15
C PHE A 264 7.06 5.69 10.46
N SER A 265 7.11 6.65 9.56
CA SER A 265 7.98 7.83 9.68
C SER A 265 7.20 9.12 9.52
N THR A 266 7.58 10.15 10.24
CA THR A 266 7.03 11.52 10.12
C THR A 266 8.15 12.56 10.12
N THR A 267 7.91 13.66 9.44
CA THR A 267 8.81 14.81 9.42
C THR A 267 8.53 15.70 10.63
N ALA A 268 9.56 16.05 11.38
CA ALA A 268 9.46 16.97 12.50
C ALA A 268 9.32 18.41 12.01
N ASP A 269 8.77 19.29 12.86
CA ASP A 269 8.76 20.72 12.60
C ASP A 269 10.18 21.26 12.39
N GLY A 270 10.38 22.04 11.32
CA GLY A 270 11.68 22.53 10.88
C GLY A 270 12.57 21.53 10.12
N ALA A 271 12.13 20.29 9.87
CA ALA A 271 12.86 19.29 9.08
C ALA A 271 12.27 19.16 7.66
N SER A 272 13.08 18.66 6.72
CA SER A 272 12.69 18.44 5.31
C SER A 272 12.51 16.97 4.95
N SER A 273 12.71 16.03 5.90
CA SER A 273 12.61 14.59 5.64
C SER A 273 12.06 13.82 6.85
N PRO A 274 11.28 12.75 6.64
CA PRO A 274 10.71 11.96 7.71
C PRO A 274 11.76 11.06 8.38
N THR A 275 11.66 10.99 9.71
CA THR A 275 12.41 10.05 10.56
C THR A 275 11.49 9.01 11.14
N GLU A 276 12.00 7.80 11.38
CA GLU A 276 11.24 6.72 11.99
C GLU A 276 10.66 7.11 13.35
N ARG A 277 9.39 6.74 13.59
CA ARG A 277 8.67 6.91 14.85
C ARG A 277 8.23 5.60 15.47
N MET A 278 7.88 4.64 14.61
CA MET A 278 7.39 3.33 15.03
C MET A 278 7.76 2.27 13.99
N ARG A 279 7.99 1.06 14.45
CA ARG A 279 8.09 -0.13 13.59
C ARG A 279 7.40 -1.35 14.19
N ILE A 280 7.05 -2.28 13.32
CA ILE A 280 6.77 -3.67 13.66
C ILE A 280 7.88 -4.48 12.97
N ASP A 281 8.71 -5.15 13.75
CA ASP A 281 9.83 -5.93 13.22
C ASP A 281 9.45 -7.37 12.81
N SER A 282 10.38 -8.10 12.20
CA SER A 282 10.19 -9.49 11.76
C SER A 282 9.88 -10.47 12.90
N SER A 283 10.14 -10.11 14.16
CA SER A 283 9.76 -10.89 15.34
C SER A 283 8.38 -10.52 15.88
N GLY A 284 7.66 -9.59 15.23
CA GLY A 284 6.35 -9.10 15.65
C GLY A 284 6.38 -8.09 16.81
N ARG A 285 7.55 -7.55 17.18
CA ARG A 285 7.67 -6.52 18.22
C ARG A 285 7.23 -5.18 17.66
N VAL A 286 6.35 -4.48 18.41
CA VAL A 286 6.02 -3.07 18.15
C VAL A 286 6.99 -2.21 18.95
N MET A 287 7.76 -1.37 18.25
CA MET A 287 8.73 -0.46 18.85
C MET A 287 8.37 0.98 18.51
N ILE A 288 8.36 1.86 19.50
CA ILE A 288 8.03 3.29 19.37
C ILE A 288 9.18 4.11 19.91
N ALA A 289 9.67 5.05 19.11
CA ALA A 289 10.78 5.94 19.39
C ALA A 289 12.10 5.22 19.72
N THR A 290 12.23 3.96 19.31
CA THR A 290 13.47 3.17 19.52
C THR A 290 13.63 2.11 18.44
N THR A 291 14.88 1.77 18.15
CA THR A 291 15.27 0.57 17.38
C THR A 291 15.92 -0.47 18.27
N ASN A 292 16.12 -0.17 19.55
CA ASN A 292 16.66 -1.11 20.53
C ASN A 292 15.58 -2.11 20.96
N THR A 293 15.83 -3.38 20.79
CA THR A 293 14.91 -4.47 21.10
C THR A 293 14.77 -4.75 22.59
N ASN A 294 15.64 -4.18 23.42
CA ASN A 294 15.65 -4.33 24.89
C ASN A 294 16.07 -3.05 25.61
N PRO A 295 15.31 -1.95 25.45
CA PRO A 295 15.69 -0.65 25.98
C PRO A 295 15.78 -0.62 27.52
N ALA A 296 14.97 -1.40 28.21
CA ALA A 296 14.97 -1.45 29.67
C ALA A 296 16.23 -2.09 30.27
N SER A 297 16.93 -2.93 29.51
CA SER A 297 18.17 -3.60 29.95
C SER A 297 19.44 -2.95 29.39
N THR A 298 19.30 -1.88 28.58
CA THR A 298 20.42 -1.20 27.96
C THR A 298 20.72 0.10 28.73
N SER A 299 21.97 0.25 29.19
CA SER A 299 22.39 1.46 29.90
C SER A 299 22.76 2.60 28.93
N GLY A 300 22.69 3.84 29.41
CA GLY A 300 23.06 5.04 28.68
C GLY A 300 21.89 5.72 27.98
N THR A 301 22.13 6.96 27.54
CA THR A 301 21.16 7.78 26.77
C THR A 301 21.13 7.35 25.31
N GLY A 302 19.99 7.53 24.62
CA GLY A 302 19.79 7.16 23.22
C GLY A 302 19.23 5.76 23.03
N ASN A 303 18.88 5.06 24.12
CA ASN A 303 18.21 3.75 24.11
C ASN A 303 16.78 3.83 24.64
N GLU A 304 16.24 5.05 24.73
CA GLU A 304 14.89 5.32 25.23
C GLU A 304 13.84 4.86 24.22
N GLY A 305 12.64 4.57 24.73
CA GLY A 305 11.48 4.21 23.93
C GLY A 305 10.62 3.12 24.54
N HIS A 306 9.68 2.63 23.76
CA HIS A 306 8.71 1.63 24.19
C HIS A 306 8.81 0.42 23.27
N VAL A 307 8.86 -0.78 23.86
CA VAL A 307 8.85 -2.06 23.14
C VAL A 307 7.74 -2.94 23.70
N PHE A 308 6.89 -3.44 22.81
CA PHE A 308 5.84 -4.41 23.09
C PHE A 308 6.20 -5.73 22.38
N PRO A 309 6.93 -6.62 23.03
CA PRO A 309 7.36 -7.88 22.42
C PRO A 309 6.23 -8.91 22.41
N VAL A 310 6.32 -9.91 21.56
CA VAL A 310 5.43 -11.07 21.57
C VAL A 310 5.87 -12.02 22.69
N GLY A 311 4.94 -12.39 23.59
CA GLY A 311 5.19 -13.39 24.64
C GLY A 311 6.16 -12.96 25.75
N ALA A 312 6.43 -11.65 25.89
CA ALA A 312 7.28 -11.10 26.94
C ALA A 312 6.71 -9.81 27.52
N ALA A 313 7.31 -9.29 28.60
CA ALA A 313 6.88 -8.06 29.24
C ALA A 313 7.09 -6.82 28.33
N GLY A 314 6.13 -5.90 28.31
CA GLY A 314 6.29 -4.58 27.73
C GLY A 314 7.40 -3.81 28.43
N GLN A 315 8.22 -3.08 27.68
CA GLN A 315 9.35 -2.33 28.18
C GLN A 315 9.16 -0.85 27.90
N HIS A 316 9.46 -0.02 28.92
CA HIS A 316 9.45 1.44 28.83
C HIS A 316 10.77 1.99 29.39
N ALA A 317 11.55 2.69 28.60
CA ALA A 317 12.82 3.26 29.01
C ALA A 317 12.87 4.74 28.63
N ILE A 318 13.09 5.60 29.60
CA ILE A 318 13.20 7.06 29.44
C ILE A 318 14.33 7.56 30.34
N SER A 319 15.22 8.42 29.79
CA SER A 319 16.26 9.08 30.57
C SER A 319 15.73 10.37 31.21
N ASN A 320 16.00 10.54 32.50
CA ASN A 320 15.71 11.76 33.26
C ASN A 320 14.23 12.21 33.30
N SER A 321 13.29 11.27 33.21
CA SER A 321 11.86 11.54 33.32
C SER A 321 11.09 10.33 33.90
N VAL A 322 9.79 10.51 34.12
CA VAL A 322 8.90 9.45 34.60
C VAL A 322 8.65 8.44 33.47
N CYS A 323 8.94 7.15 33.71
CA CYS A 323 8.75 6.10 32.74
C CYS A 323 7.27 5.75 32.48
N LEU A 324 6.42 5.90 33.50
CA LEU A 324 5.00 5.56 33.43
C LEU A 324 4.20 6.55 34.29
N ASP A 325 3.44 7.42 33.66
CA ASP A 325 2.50 8.32 34.29
C ASP A 325 1.07 7.80 34.10
N LEU A 326 0.42 7.42 35.19
CA LEU A 326 -0.93 6.84 35.20
C LEU A 326 -1.88 7.79 35.92
N ASN A 327 -2.84 8.33 35.22
CA ASN A 327 -3.81 9.27 35.76
C ASN A 327 -5.24 8.73 35.66
N ARG A 328 -5.87 8.45 36.83
CA ARG A 328 -7.29 8.19 36.95
C ARG A 328 -8.04 9.51 37.15
N LYS A 329 -8.78 9.95 36.13
CA LYS A 329 -9.51 11.24 36.18
C LYS A 329 -10.86 11.08 36.89
N THR A 330 -11.26 12.12 37.61
CA THR A 330 -12.60 12.39 38.16
C THR A 330 -13.05 11.54 39.35
N THR A 331 -12.56 10.33 39.54
CA THR A 331 -12.99 9.44 40.64
C THR A 331 -11.81 8.75 41.29
N ASP A 332 -11.91 8.44 42.58
CA ASP A 332 -10.99 7.58 43.30
C ASP A 332 -11.10 6.11 42.82
N GLY A 333 -10.08 5.31 43.05
CA GLY A 333 -10.07 3.88 42.77
C GLY A 333 -8.78 3.34 42.17
N THR A 334 -8.83 2.11 41.68
CA THR A 334 -7.67 1.37 41.17
C THR A 334 -7.07 2.03 39.92
N VAL A 335 -5.75 2.24 39.91
CA VAL A 335 -4.94 2.72 38.81
C VAL A 335 -4.14 1.58 38.16
N VAL A 336 -3.59 0.67 38.97
CA VAL A 336 -2.92 -0.56 38.51
C VAL A 336 -3.57 -1.75 39.16
N LEU A 337 -3.96 -2.74 38.36
CA LEU A 337 -4.49 -4.01 38.82
C LEU A 337 -3.53 -5.13 38.41
N ILE A 338 -3.05 -5.87 39.41
CA ILE A 338 -2.15 -7.01 39.25
C ILE A 338 -2.96 -8.29 39.27
N ARG A 339 -2.80 -9.12 38.25
CA ARG A 339 -3.54 -10.38 38.12
C ARG A 339 -2.62 -11.58 37.93
N GLN A 340 -3.04 -12.73 38.36
CA GLN A 340 -2.51 -14.04 38.00
C GLN A 340 -3.67 -14.93 37.53
N ASP A 341 -3.54 -15.52 36.35
CA ASP A 341 -4.57 -16.40 35.74
C ASP A 341 -5.98 -15.80 35.77
N GLY A 342 -6.09 -14.48 35.56
CA GLY A 342 -7.36 -13.75 35.58
C GLY A 342 -7.84 -13.31 36.95
N SER A 343 -7.30 -13.85 38.06
CA SER A 343 -7.61 -13.42 39.41
C SER A 343 -6.84 -12.16 39.80
N ALA A 344 -7.47 -11.25 40.54
CA ALA A 344 -6.82 -10.05 41.07
C ALA A 344 -6.01 -10.42 42.31
N GLU A 345 -4.71 -10.16 42.29
CA GLU A 345 -3.79 -10.46 43.41
C GLU A 345 -3.42 -9.21 44.23
N GLY A 346 -3.53 -8.04 43.59
CA GLY A 346 -3.26 -6.78 44.25
C GLY A 346 -3.52 -5.59 43.37
N SER A 347 -3.49 -4.40 43.94
CA SER A 347 -3.69 -3.16 43.16
C SER A 347 -2.93 -2.00 43.77
N ILE A 348 -2.70 -0.99 42.89
CA ILE A 348 -2.34 0.37 43.29
C ILE A 348 -3.56 1.24 43.05
N SER A 349 -4.09 1.85 44.12
CA SER A 349 -5.28 2.68 44.07
C SER A 349 -4.99 4.08 44.54
N VAL A 350 -5.78 5.05 44.09
CA VAL A 350 -5.74 6.44 44.55
C VAL A 350 -7.04 6.77 45.25
N SER A 351 -6.95 7.52 46.36
CA SER A 351 -8.08 8.08 47.08
C SER A 351 -7.70 9.48 47.59
N SER A 352 -8.34 10.50 47.04
CA SER A 352 -8.01 11.90 47.27
C SER A 352 -6.51 12.20 47.06
N SER A 353 -5.73 12.46 48.09
CA SER A 353 -4.28 12.70 48.02
C SER A 353 -3.41 11.49 48.38
N THR A 354 -4.03 10.30 48.55
CA THR A 354 -3.36 9.10 49.04
C THR A 354 -3.24 8.04 47.94
N VAL A 355 -2.05 7.41 47.88
CA VAL A 355 -1.82 6.18 47.11
C VAL A 355 -1.84 4.98 48.06
N THR A 356 -2.61 3.96 47.71
CA THR A 356 -2.69 2.69 48.47
C THR A 356 -2.12 1.56 47.64
N PHE A 357 -1.40 0.65 48.30
CA PHE A 357 -0.93 -0.61 47.74
C PHE A 357 -1.74 -1.74 48.43
N ASP A 358 -2.71 -2.28 47.72
CA ASP A 358 -3.58 -3.35 48.25
C ASP A 358 -2.90 -4.70 48.05
N GLY A 359 -2.99 -5.56 49.08
CA GLY A 359 -2.35 -6.88 49.12
C GLY A 359 -0.84 -6.80 49.42
N PHE A 360 -0.35 -5.68 49.96
CA PHE A 360 1.07 -5.51 50.26
C PHE A 360 1.53 -6.35 51.45
N VAL A 361 2.62 -7.09 51.24
CA VAL A 361 3.40 -7.72 52.33
C VAL A 361 4.87 -7.41 52.10
N GLY A 362 5.53 -6.85 53.13
CA GLY A 362 6.99 -6.61 53.09
C GLY A 362 7.72 -7.93 53.28
N ARG A 363 8.38 -8.39 52.22
CA ARG A 363 9.19 -9.60 52.20
C ARG A 363 10.65 -9.24 51.97
N HIS A 364 11.52 -9.92 52.69
CA HIS A 364 12.96 -9.79 52.58
C HIS A 364 13.59 -11.18 52.32
N GLU A 365 14.49 -11.27 51.36
CA GLU A 365 15.36 -12.44 51.25
C GLU A 365 16.25 -12.52 52.50
N SER A 366 16.39 -13.70 53.09
CA SER A 366 17.21 -13.94 54.27
C SER A 366 17.89 -15.30 54.16
N SER A 367 18.88 -15.52 55.01
CA SER A 367 19.62 -16.80 55.08
C SER A 367 19.69 -17.31 56.52
N GLY A 368 20.22 -18.51 56.72
CA GLY A 368 20.55 -19.07 58.01
C GLY A 368 19.55 -20.11 58.56
N ILE A 369 18.47 -20.38 57.80
CA ILE A 369 17.51 -21.44 58.16
C ILE A 369 17.34 -22.47 57.03
N SER A 370 16.86 -23.67 57.41
CA SER A 370 16.56 -24.74 56.45
C SER A 370 15.29 -24.42 55.66
N THR A 371 15.28 -24.81 54.39
CA THR A 371 14.12 -24.74 53.48
C THR A 371 12.95 -25.62 53.94
N SER A 372 13.18 -26.54 54.91
CA SER A 372 12.13 -27.32 55.56
C SER A 372 11.43 -26.60 56.70
N THR A 373 11.85 -25.36 57.04
CA THR A 373 11.22 -24.59 58.12
C THR A 373 9.80 -24.16 57.70
N PRO A 374 8.75 -24.53 58.48
CA PRO A 374 7.39 -24.30 58.03
C PRO A 374 7.00 -22.84 57.93
N LYS A 375 6.11 -22.51 56.98
CA LYS A 375 5.50 -21.18 56.86
C LYS A 375 4.92 -20.68 58.18
N GLY A 376 5.11 -19.40 58.45
CA GLY A 376 4.64 -18.74 59.69
C GLY A 376 5.56 -18.94 60.88
N THR A 377 6.69 -19.66 60.77
CA THR A 377 7.69 -19.80 61.84
C THR A 377 8.32 -18.46 62.14
N VAL A 378 8.37 -18.09 63.41
CA VAL A 378 8.95 -16.83 63.91
C VAL A 378 10.47 -16.92 63.80
N LEU A 379 11.05 -15.89 63.23
CA LEU A 379 12.49 -15.76 62.99
C LEU A 379 13.06 -14.53 63.75
N SER A 380 14.28 -14.68 64.26
CA SER A 380 15.05 -13.61 64.88
C SER A 380 16.37 -13.39 64.12
N THR A 381 16.86 -12.18 64.11
CA THR A 381 18.19 -11.88 63.58
C THR A 381 19.28 -12.51 64.44
N ILE A 382 20.40 -12.83 63.84
CA ILE A 382 21.66 -13.17 64.56
C ILE A 382 22.68 -12.05 64.32
N ASP A 383 23.58 -11.85 65.29
CA ASP A 383 24.63 -10.82 65.21
C ASP A 383 25.77 -11.29 64.31
N GLU A 384 25.44 -11.54 63.04
CA GLU A 384 26.36 -12.01 62.03
C GLU A 384 25.90 -11.54 60.62
N LEU A 385 26.82 -10.99 59.84
CA LEU A 385 26.54 -10.60 58.45
C LEU A 385 26.56 -11.85 57.54
N ASP A 386 25.71 -11.84 56.57
CA ASP A 386 25.72 -12.85 55.50
C ASP A 386 26.85 -12.59 54.51
N ILE A 387 27.21 -13.60 53.73
CA ILE A 387 28.29 -13.57 52.73
C ILE A 387 27.70 -13.95 51.36
N TYR A 388 28.09 -13.23 50.34
CA TYR A 388 27.71 -13.59 48.97
C TYR A 388 28.16 -15.02 48.60
N PRO A 389 27.25 -15.88 48.11
CA PRO A 389 27.52 -17.25 47.81
C PRO A 389 28.55 -17.47 46.73
N THR A 390 29.16 -18.64 46.69
CA THR A 390 30.05 -19.10 45.65
C THR A 390 29.39 -19.04 44.26
N GLY A 391 30.12 -18.57 43.26
CA GLY A 391 29.62 -18.45 41.89
C GLY A 391 28.93 -17.11 41.58
N THR A 392 28.84 -16.19 42.54
CA THR A 392 28.38 -14.80 42.28
C THR A 392 29.53 -13.83 42.02
N ALA A 393 29.26 -12.72 41.33
CA ALA A 393 30.27 -11.69 41.04
C ALA A 393 30.91 -11.06 42.31
N LYS A 394 30.27 -11.21 43.49
CA LYS A 394 30.69 -10.68 44.78
C LYS A 394 31.05 -11.79 45.80
N GLU A 395 31.31 -13.01 45.32
CA GLU A 395 31.65 -14.16 46.15
C GLU A 395 32.63 -13.81 47.29
N GLY A 396 32.30 -14.24 48.51
CA GLY A 396 33.07 -14.04 49.70
C GLY A 396 33.03 -12.64 50.31
N GLN A 397 32.36 -11.68 49.70
CA GLN A 397 32.13 -10.33 50.30
C GLN A 397 30.94 -10.37 51.27
N THR A 398 31.01 -9.55 52.29
CA THR A 398 29.91 -9.39 53.29
C THR A 398 28.71 -8.67 52.68
N ARG A 399 27.49 -9.13 53.04
CA ARG A 399 26.23 -8.51 52.66
C ARG A 399 25.65 -7.75 53.85
N ALA A 400 25.86 -6.44 53.90
CA ALA A 400 25.31 -5.58 54.92
C ALA A 400 23.82 -5.26 54.75
N ASP A 401 23.28 -5.56 53.56
CA ASP A 401 21.90 -5.34 53.14
C ASP A 401 21.00 -6.59 53.26
N HIS A 402 21.52 -7.65 53.89
CA HIS A 402 20.88 -8.95 53.97
C HIS A 402 20.90 -9.46 55.41
N ALA A 403 19.75 -9.64 56.03
CA ALA A 403 19.68 -10.18 57.40
C ALA A 403 19.89 -11.69 57.39
N LYS A 404 20.82 -12.16 58.21
CA LYS A 404 20.95 -13.58 58.55
C LYS A 404 20.08 -13.88 59.78
N VAL A 405 19.29 -14.92 59.65
CA VAL A 405 18.23 -15.24 60.65
C VAL A 405 18.36 -16.65 61.20
N LYS A 406 17.78 -16.85 62.37
CA LYS A 406 17.55 -18.17 62.99
C LYS A 406 16.07 -18.32 63.32
N VAL A 407 15.64 -19.54 63.54
CA VAL A 407 14.37 -19.79 64.23
C VAL A 407 14.41 -19.17 65.62
N SER A 408 13.39 -18.36 65.97
CA SER A 408 13.39 -17.66 67.27
C SER A 408 13.35 -18.70 68.41
N ASP A 409 14.35 -18.65 69.28
CA ASP A 409 14.63 -19.62 70.35
C ASP A 409 14.52 -19.04 71.79
N ALA A 410 14.06 -17.77 71.87
CA ALA A 410 13.85 -17.10 73.16
C ALA A 410 12.43 -16.59 73.31
N VAL A 411 11.84 -16.75 74.51
CA VAL A 411 10.52 -16.20 74.83
C VAL A 411 10.61 -14.68 74.87
N GLY A 412 9.71 -13.99 74.15
CA GLY A 412 9.66 -12.54 74.10
C GLY A 412 10.94 -11.94 73.46
N ASP A 413 11.53 -12.61 72.52
CA ASP A 413 12.77 -12.19 71.85
C ASP A 413 12.63 -10.81 71.19
N SER A 414 13.48 -9.88 71.56
CA SER A 414 13.48 -8.49 71.02
C SER A 414 14.18 -8.38 69.67
N SER A 415 14.84 -9.46 69.22
CA SER A 415 15.50 -9.54 67.89
C SER A 415 14.61 -10.18 66.83
N VAL A 416 13.32 -10.34 67.13
CA VAL A 416 12.35 -10.87 66.14
C VAL A 416 12.37 -9.99 64.89
N TYR A 417 12.56 -10.65 63.74
CA TYR A 417 12.71 -9.99 62.44
C TYR A 417 11.50 -10.17 61.54
N GLY A 418 10.81 -11.30 61.68
CA GLY A 418 9.66 -11.61 60.85
C GLY A 418 9.25 -13.06 60.97
N VAL A 419 8.48 -13.52 60.00
CA VAL A 419 8.03 -14.93 59.90
C VAL A 419 8.34 -15.50 58.52
N VAL A 420 8.59 -16.79 58.44
CA VAL A 420 8.72 -17.50 57.15
C VAL A 420 7.43 -17.32 56.34
N ASP A 421 7.52 -16.74 55.16
CA ASP A 421 6.39 -16.66 54.24
C ASP A 421 6.46 -17.72 53.15
N THR A 422 7.57 -17.76 52.41
CA THR A 422 7.76 -18.74 51.32
C THR A 422 9.27 -18.94 51.08
N TYR A 423 9.58 -19.83 50.14
CA TYR A 423 10.93 -20.02 49.60
C TYR A 423 10.92 -19.70 48.12
N THR A 424 12.03 -19.21 47.62
CA THR A 424 12.24 -19.02 46.19
C THR A 424 12.63 -20.34 45.52
N ASP A 425 12.60 -20.40 44.18
CA ASP A 425 12.96 -21.59 43.42
C ASP A 425 14.45 -21.98 43.61
N ASP A 426 15.30 -21.05 44.04
CA ASP A 426 16.71 -21.25 44.38
C ASP A 426 16.94 -21.41 45.90
N ASP A 427 15.94 -21.90 46.60
CA ASP A 427 15.99 -22.31 48.04
C ASP A 427 16.31 -21.17 49.03
N LYS A 428 16.02 -19.93 48.69
CA LYS A 428 16.17 -18.83 49.63
C LYS A 428 14.91 -18.53 50.39
N VAL A 429 15.03 -18.26 51.68
CA VAL A 429 13.88 -17.90 52.49
C VAL A 429 13.43 -16.47 52.29
N MET A 430 12.13 -16.32 52.07
CA MET A 430 11.47 -15.01 52.05
C MET A 430 10.76 -14.81 53.40
N VAL A 431 11.23 -13.80 54.12
CA VAL A 431 10.73 -13.46 55.45
C VAL A 431 9.73 -12.31 55.35
N ALA A 432 8.50 -12.50 55.80
CA ALA A 432 7.54 -11.40 55.92
C ALA A 432 7.72 -10.70 57.27
N SER A 433 7.94 -9.38 57.22
CA SER A 433 8.15 -8.55 58.40
C SER A 433 7.09 -7.48 58.61
N VAL A 434 6.44 -7.00 57.55
CA VAL A 434 5.45 -5.93 57.56
C VAL A 434 4.26 -6.29 56.64
N GLY A 435 3.07 -5.87 57.03
CA GLY A 435 1.83 -6.11 56.24
C GLY A 435 1.03 -7.28 56.75
N ILE A 436 0.20 -7.89 55.89
CA ILE A 436 -0.61 -9.06 56.31
C ILE A 436 0.20 -10.33 56.09
N GLY A 437 0.36 -11.10 57.17
CA GLY A 437 1.09 -12.38 57.11
C GLY A 437 0.46 -13.44 58.00
N SER A 438 0.93 -14.69 57.86
CA SER A 438 0.52 -15.83 58.67
C SER A 438 1.57 -16.14 59.73
N VAL A 439 1.19 -16.24 60.97
CA VAL A 439 2.07 -16.56 62.10
C VAL A 439 1.68 -17.93 62.71
N ARG A 440 2.66 -18.79 62.99
CA ARG A 440 2.44 -20.02 63.75
C ARG A 440 2.27 -19.67 65.23
N VAL A 441 1.09 -19.87 65.78
CA VAL A 441 0.74 -19.50 67.16
C VAL A 441 0.43 -20.72 67.98
N THR A 442 1.00 -20.79 69.18
CA THR A 442 0.67 -21.76 70.22
C THR A 442 -0.25 -21.10 71.23
N GLY A 443 -1.26 -21.84 71.73
CA GLY A 443 -2.27 -21.27 72.63
C GLY A 443 -3.44 -20.60 71.92
N ALA A 444 -4.56 -20.39 72.61
CA ALA A 444 -5.69 -19.63 72.06
C ALA A 444 -5.32 -18.14 71.86
N CYS A 445 -5.87 -17.50 70.85
CA CYS A 445 -5.72 -16.05 70.61
C CYS A 445 -7.04 -15.43 70.14
N ALA A 446 -7.31 -14.21 70.60
CA ALA A 446 -8.44 -13.41 70.15
C ALA A 446 -8.08 -12.37 69.12
N LYS A 447 -9.08 -11.87 68.38
CA LYS A 447 -8.91 -10.72 67.50
C LYS A 447 -8.38 -9.52 68.30
N GLY A 448 -7.32 -8.92 67.85
CA GLY A 448 -6.68 -7.75 68.49
C GLY A 448 -5.52 -8.08 69.41
N ASP A 449 -5.30 -9.37 69.76
CA ASP A 449 -4.14 -9.76 70.57
C ASP A 449 -2.83 -9.46 69.87
N LEU A 450 -1.86 -8.95 70.60
CA LEU A 450 -0.47 -8.83 70.17
C LEU A 450 0.25 -10.16 70.39
N LEU A 451 1.16 -10.47 69.50
CA LEU A 451 1.93 -11.72 69.53
C LEU A 451 3.41 -11.44 69.80
N GLU A 452 4.04 -12.29 70.62
CA GLU A 452 5.49 -12.34 70.87
C GLU A 452 6.03 -13.77 70.63
N SER A 453 7.35 -13.93 70.47
CA SER A 453 7.98 -15.24 70.33
C SER A 453 7.72 -16.13 71.55
N ASN A 454 7.38 -17.38 71.32
CA ASN A 454 7.23 -18.43 72.34
C ASN A 454 8.56 -19.16 72.65
N GLY A 455 9.63 -18.86 71.87
CA GLY A 455 10.97 -19.45 72.06
C GLY A 455 11.14 -20.84 71.41
N ASP A 456 10.25 -21.26 70.56
CA ASP A 456 10.28 -22.53 69.81
C ASP A 456 9.94 -22.37 68.32
N GLY A 457 10.10 -21.16 67.80
CA GLY A 457 9.69 -20.80 66.42
C GLY A 457 8.19 -20.59 66.26
N THR A 458 7.40 -20.71 67.32
CA THR A 458 6.01 -20.27 67.32
C THR A 458 5.84 -18.94 68.07
N ALA A 459 4.72 -18.29 67.88
CA ALA A 459 4.32 -17.14 68.68
C ALA A 459 3.29 -17.55 69.76
N LYS A 460 3.18 -16.72 70.79
CA LYS A 460 2.08 -16.75 71.81
C LYS A 460 1.51 -15.34 71.95
N VAL A 461 0.34 -15.28 72.60
CA VAL A 461 -0.25 -13.99 72.97
C VAL A 461 0.71 -13.23 73.90
N GLN A 462 1.02 -11.97 73.60
CA GLN A 462 1.80 -11.09 74.46
C GLN A 462 1.00 -10.77 75.77
N SER A 463 1.67 -10.62 76.88
CA SER A 463 1.03 -10.36 78.15
C SER A 463 0.48 -8.95 78.37
N ASP A 464 0.82 -8.04 77.53
CA ASP A 464 0.36 -6.64 77.55
C ASP A 464 -0.09 -6.21 76.12
N ASP A 465 -0.75 -5.05 75.99
CA ASP A 465 -1.29 -4.49 74.78
C ASP A 465 -0.44 -3.39 74.17
N ILE A 466 0.84 -3.29 74.56
CA ILE A 466 1.78 -2.29 74.08
C ILE A 466 2.68 -2.90 72.99
N VAL A 467 2.73 -2.27 71.83
CA VAL A 467 3.67 -2.67 70.77
C VAL A 467 5.10 -2.36 71.25
N ARG A 468 5.97 -3.37 71.23
CA ARG A 468 7.36 -3.33 71.67
C ARG A 468 8.28 -3.95 70.62
N SER A 469 9.60 -3.84 70.78
CA SER A 469 10.58 -4.50 69.93
C SER A 469 10.40 -6.01 69.80
N LYS A 470 9.73 -6.65 70.72
CA LYS A 470 9.39 -8.10 70.71
C LYS A 470 8.06 -8.42 70.03
N THR A 471 7.26 -7.44 69.67
CA THR A 471 5.93 -7.66 69.09
C THR A 471 6.05 -8.07 67.62
N ILE A 472 5.54 -9.25 67.31
CA ILE A 472 5.54 -9.82 65.98
C ILE A 472 4.43 -9.19 65.14
N GLY A 473 3.26 -9.05 65.72
CA GLY A 473 2.11 -8.51 64.97
C GLY A 473 0.81 -8.59 65.80
N LYS A 474 -0.29 -8.18 65.20
CA LYS A 474 -1.63 -8.13 65.79
C LYS A 474 -2.55 -9.09 65.10
N VAL A 475 -3.20 -9.95 65.84
CA VAL A 475 -4.16 -10.95 65.35
C VAL A 475 -5.34 -10.29 64.67
N THR A 476 -5.63 -10.65 63.42
CA THR A 476 -6.78 -10.12 62.64
C THR A 476 -8.06 -10.95 62.87
N ILE A 477 -7.92 -12.26 63.01
CA ILE A 477 -9.02 -13.19 63.26
C ILE A 477 -8.62 -14.13 64.37
N GLY A 478 -9.40 -14.16 65.46
CA GLY A 478 -9.15 -14.99 66.60
C GLY A 478 -9.27 -16.50 66.27
N ASN A 479 -8.53 -17.34 67.06
CA ASN A 479 -8.55 -18.80 66.96
C ASN A 479 -8.41 -19.43 68.35
N SER A 480 -9.44 -20.14 68.79
CA SER A 480 -9.51 -20.75 70.11
C SER A 480 -8.74 -22.06 70.20
N ASN A 481 -8.24 -22.65 69.15
CA ASN A 481 -7.42 -23.85 69.18
C ASN A 481 -6.13 -23.61 70.00
N THR A 482 -5.80 -24.48 70.92
CA THR A 482 -4.56 -24.34 71.72
C THR A 482 -3.35 -25.02 71.15
N ALA A 483 -3.53 -25.91 70.16
CA ALA A 483 -2.40 -26.47 69.39
C ALA A 483 -1.77 -25.43 68.44
N VAL A 484 -0.59 -25.74 67.96
CA VAL A 484 0.10 -24.88 66.92
C VAL A 484 -0.76 -24.76 65.64
N LYS A 485 -1.07 -23.56 65.24
CA LYS A 485 -1.86 -23.26 64.05
C LYS A 485 -1.37 -21.99 63.39
N LEU A 486 -1.69 -21.79 62.10
CA LEU A 486 -1.49 -20.53 61.39
C LEU A 486 -2.60 -19.54 61.77
N VAL A 487 -2.21 -18.32 62.09
CA VAL A 487 -3.10 -17.20 62.41
C VAL A 487 -2.76 -16.01 61.51
N SER A 488 -3.78 -15.39 60.95
CA SER A 488 -3.62 -14.18 60.16
C SER A 488 -3.34 -12.97 61.06
N CYS A 489 -2.30 -12.25 60.76
CA CYS A 489 -1.82 -11.10 61.54
C CYS A 489 -1.43 -9.91 60.67
N VAL A 490 -1.58 -8.71 61.21
CA VAL A 490 -0.80 -7.54 60.74
C VAL A 490 0.56 -7.61 61.42
N LEU A 491 1.61 -7.72 60.64
CA LEU A 491 2.99 -7.86 61.12
C LEU A 491 3.60 -6.45 61.37
N TYR A 492 4.39 -6.35 62.47
CA TYR A 492 5.04 -5.14 62.89
C TYR A 492 6.57 -5.29 63.06
N CYS A 493 7.12 -6.44 62.65
CA CYS A 493 8.53 -6.71 62.76
C CYS A 493 9.32 -5.84 61.78
N GLY A 494 10.20 -4.96 62.23
CA GLY A 494 11.05 -4.13 61.41
C GLY A 494 11.18 -2.71 61.89
#